data_09c68bd8fd88605e126dfe0fff413978
#
_entry.id   09c68bd8fd88605e126dfe0fff413978
#
_cell.length_a   1.000
_cell.length_b   1.000
_cell.length_c   1.000
_cell.angle_alpha   90.00
_cell.angle_beta   90.00
_cell.angle_gamma   90.00
#
_symmetry.space_group_name_H-M   'P 1'
#
loop_
_entity.id
_entity.type
_entity.pdbx_description
1 polymer ?
#
loop_
_entity_poly.entity_id
_entity_poly.type
_entity_poly.pdbx_seq_one_letter_code
_entity_poly.pdbx_strand_id
1 'polypeptide(L)'
;MRTIATELEGVVVVEPQVHGDERGFFLETLHVERYRSAGIELNARGGGPVQLNHSRSARGTLRGLHFQEPRAQGKLVWAVAGAVFDVAVDVRRGSPTFGRWAGIELSADNHRQMWIPPGFAHGFCVLSETADCMYACSDYYAPECEHAIAWNDPQVAVPWPVEEPILSAKDARAPRLSDAPVLPSFRR
;
A
#
# COMPACT_ATOMS: atom_id res chain seq x y z
N MET A 1 -2.96 11.77 16.09
CA MET A 1 -3.19 11.03 14.83
C MET A 1 -4.42 11.59 14.15
N ARG A 2 -4.33 11.90 12.87
CA ARG A 2 -5.44 12.34 12.00
C ARG A 2 -5.57 11.36 10.85
N THR A 3 -6.78 11.04 10.43
CA THR A 3 -7.05 10.24 9.24
C THR A 3 -7.64 11.11 8.15
N ILE A 4 -7.26 10.85 6.90
CA ILE A 4 -7.74 11.54 5.70
C ILE A 4 -8.28 10.47 4.78
N ALA A 5 -9.56 10.58 4.44
CA ALA A 5 -10.19 9.71 3.45
C ALA A 5 -9.62 9.98 2.06
N THR A 6 -9.51 8.94 1.26
CA THR A 6 -9.19 9.06 -0.16
C THR A 6 -10.46 8.92 -1.02
N GLU A 7 -10.32 9.00 -2.34
CA GLU A 7 -11.43 8.74 -3.27
C GLU A 7 -11.84 7.25 -3.33
N LEU A 8 -11.02 6.35 -2.77
CA LEU A 8 -11.31 4.93 -2.65
C LEU A 8 -11.79 4.62 -1.24
N GLU A 9 -13.04 4.23 -1.10
CA GLU A 9 -13.63 3.85 0.18
C GLU A 9 -12.80 2.75 0.86
N GLY A 10 -12.42 2.99 2.12
CA GLY A 10 -11.58 2.11 2.93
C GLY A 10 -10.09 2.37 2.82
N VAL A 11 -9.60 3.01 1.76
CA VAL A 11 -8.21 3.47 1.67
C VAL A 11 -8.06 4.78 2.42
N VAL A 12 -7.16 4.82 3.41
CA VAL A 12 -7.03 5.94 4.34
C VAL A 12 -5.57 6.37 4.47
N VAL A 13 -5.34 7.68 4.41
CA VAL A 13 -4.05 8.25 4.80
C VAL A 13 -4.07 8.57 6.28
N VAL A 14 -3.02 8.17 6.99
CA VAL A 14 -2.81 8.46 8.41
C VAL A 14 -1.68 9.47 8.57
N GLU A 15 -1.94 10.55 9.28
CA GLU A 15 -0.94 11.51 9.75
C GLU A 15 -0.74 11.30 11.25
N PRO A 16 0.37 10.67 11.68
CA PRO A 16 0.66 10.50 13.10
C PRO A 16 0.93 11.84 13.78
N GLN A 17 0.76 11.88 15.10
CA GLN A 17 1.21 13.02 15.89
C GLN A 17 2.73 12.95 16.05
N VAL A 18 3.43 13.95 15.54
CA VAL A 18 4.89 14.08 15.70
C VAL A 18 5.18 15.07 16.83
N HIS A 19 6.07 14.68 17.73
CA HIS A 19 6.57 15.51 18.82
C HIS A 19 8.06 15.78 18.56
N GLY A 20 8.42 17.03 18.26
CA GLY A 20 9.80 17.43 17.96
C GLY A 20 10.38 18.32 19.04
N ASP A 21 11.70 18.16 19.32
CA ASP A 21 12.50 19.06 20.15
C ASP A 21 13.95 19.09 19.64
N GLU A 22 14.88 19.72 20.37
CA GLU A 22 16.30 19.82 19.99
C GLU A 22 17.05 18.48 19.84
N ARG A 23 16.47 17.38 20.35
CA ARG A 23 17.03 16.01 20.24
C ARG A 23 16.56 15.29 18.97
N GLY A 24 15.57 15.84 18.26
CA GLY A 24 14.92 15.22 17.11
C GLY A 24 13.42 15.09 17.27
N PHE A 25 12.84 13.96 16.91
CA PHE A 25 11.40 13.74 17.02
C PHE A 25 11.06 12.40 17.67
N PHE A 26 9.84 12.35 18.22
CA PHE A 26 9.17 11.12 18.65
C PHE A 26 7.77 11.07 18.03
N LEU A 27 7.39 9.91 17.54
CA LEU A 27 6.01 9.63 17.12
C LEU A 27 5.62 8.20 17.49
N GLU A 28 4.35 8.00 17.77
CA GLU A 28 3.77 6.68 17.89
C GLU A 28 3.43 6.16 16.50
N THR A 29 4.23 5.23 15.98
CA THR A 29 4.09 4.70 14.62
C THR A 29 2.84 3.85 14.48
N LEU A 30 2.45 3.11 15.53
CA LEU A 30 1.29 2.23 15.53
C LEU A 30 0.73 2.08 16.94
N HIS A 31 -0.59 2.24 17.06
CA HIS A 31 -1.36 1.90 18.27
C HIS A 31 -2.64 1.19 17.84
N VAL A 32 -2.69 -0.11 18.04
CA VAL A 32 -3.73 -1.00 17.49
C VAL A 32 -5.15 -0.51 17.76
N GLU A 33 -5.44 -0.10 19.01
CA GLU A 33 -6.80 0.34 19.38
C GLU A 33 -7.20 1.66 18.70
N ARG A 34 -6.26 2.63 18.59
CA ARG A 34 -6.51 3.91 17.92
C ARG A 34 -6.75 3.72 16.43
N TYR A 35 -5.97 2.83 15.79
CA TYR A 35 -6.12 2.52 14.36
C TYR A 35 -7.44 1.80 14.11
N ARG A 36 -7.81 0.83 14.96
CA ARG A 36 -9.11 0.16 14.89
C ARG A 36 -10.27 1.16 15.06
N SER A 37 -10.19 2.07 16.03
CA SER A 37 -11.22 3.12 16.22
C SER A 37 -11.34 4.07 15.01
N ALA A 38 -10.31 4.15 14.17
CA ALA A 38 -10.31 4.90 12.92
C ALA A 38 -10.70 4.04 11.69
N GLY A 39 -11.19 2.81 11.91
CA GLY A 39 -11.61 1.90 10.83
C GLY A 39 -10.46 1.13 10.16
N ILE A 40 -9.26 1.15 10.73
CA ILE A 40 -8.08 0.45 10.21
C ILE A 40 -7.93 -0.90 10.92
N GLU A 41 -8.38 -1.94 10.27
CA GLU A 41 -8.39 -3.32 10.78
C GLU A 41 -7.09 -4.05 10.43
N LEU A 42 -6.09 -3.95 11.32
CA LEU A 42 -4.78 -4.59 11.14
C LEU A 42 -4.79 -6.11 11.32
N ASN A 43 -5.90 -6.67 11.76
CA ASN A 43 -6.11 -8.11 11.89
C ASN A 43 -7.60 -8.38 12.10
N ALA A 44 -8.25 -9.06 11.16
CA ALA A 44 -9.67 -9.39 11.22
C ALA A 44 -10.07 -10.28 12.42
N ARG A 45 -9.11 -10.97 13.06
CA ARG A 45 -9.30 -11.77 14.28
C ARG A 45 -9.13 -10.97 15.57
N GLY A 46 -8.94 -9.65 15.44
CA GLY A 46 -8.57 -8.78 16.56
C GLY A 46 -7.06 -8.82 16.86
N GLY A 47 -6.56 -7.76 17.51
CA GLY A 47 -5.14 -7.60 17.81
C GLY A 47 -4.40 -6.76 16.78
N GLY A 48 -3.07 -6.79 16.84
CA GLY A 48 -2.18 -6.05 15.94
C GLY A 48 -1.89 -6.79 14.64
N PRO A 49 -1.04 -6.21 13.78
CA PRO A 49 -0.60 -6.84 12.55
C PRO A 49 0.12 -8.16 12.85
N VAL A 50 -0.03 -9.12 11.94
CA VAL A 50 0.57 -10.46 12.11
C VAL A 50 1.94 -10.59 11.45
N GLN A 51 2.28 -9.67 10.55
CA GLN A 51 3.57 -9.65 9.86
C GLN A 51 4.02 -8.21 9.64
N LEU A 52 5.31 -7.95 9.86
CA LEU A 52 5.94 -6.67 9.61
C LEU A 52 7.10 -6.88 8.63
N ASN A 53 7.15 -6.07 7.58
CA ASN A 53 8.16 -6.16 6.54
C ASN A 53 8.93 -4.84 6.40
N HIS A 54 10.19 -4.94 5.98
CA HIS A 54 11.05 -3.82 5.65
C HIS A 54 11.68 -4.06 4.28
N SER A 55 11.63 -3.07 3.41
CA SER A 55 12.29 -3.12 2.10
C SER A 55 13.14 -1.86 1.88
N ARG A 56 14.32 -2.02 1.28
CA ARG A 56 15.14 -0.92 0.75
C ARG A 56 15.19 -1.02 -0.77
N SER A 57 15.03 0.11 -1.43
CA SER A 57 15.01 0.17 -2.89
C SER A 57 15.66 1.46 -3.40
N ALA A 58 16.33 1.38 -4.55
CA ALA A 58 16.95 2.53 -5.23
C ALA A 58 15.91 3.34 -6.00
N ARG A 59 16.25 4.57 -6.38
CA ARG A 59 15.44 5.48 -7.21
C ARG A 59 14.92 4.79 -8.47
N GLY A 60 13.66 5.02 -8.80
CA GLY A 60 12.99 4.45 -9.96
C GLY A 60 12.59 2.98 -9.82
N THR A 61 12.91 2.32 -8.69
CA THR A 61 12.35 0.99 -8.42
C THR A 61 10.84 1.11 -8.24
N LEU A 62 10.10 0.30 -9.00
CA LEU A 62 8.65 0.12 -8.85
C LEU A 62 8.39 -1.32 -8.43
N ARG A 63 7.63 -1.49 -7.35
CA ARG A 63 7.16 -2.79 -6.85
C ARG A 63 5.65 -2.81 -6.89
N GLY A 64 5.06 -3.77 -7.55
CA GLY A 64 3.60 -3.90 -7.63
C GLY A 64 3.10 -4.07 -9.05
N LEU A 65 1.82 -4.07 -9.22
CA LEU A 65 0.74 -3.90 -8.21
C LEU A 65 0.33 -5.27 -7.67
N HIS A 66 0.53 -5.53 -6.39
CA HIS A 66 0.39 -6.86 -5.75
C HIS A 66 -0.82 -6.95 -4.82
N PHE A 67 -1.48 -8.09 -4.81
CA PHE A 67 -2.54 -8.44 -3.86
C PHE A 67 -2.54 -9.95 -3.56
N GLN A 68 -3.28 -10.38 -2.56
CA GLN A 68 -3.51 -11.79 -2.25
C GLN A 68 -5.00 -12.13 -2.36
N GLU A 69 -5.32 -13.30 -2.96
CA GLU A 69 -6.63 -13.90 -3.01
C GLU A 69 -6.47 -15.43 -3.07
N PRO A 70 -7.15 -16.24 -2.21
CA PRO A 70 -8.24 -15.86 -1.31
C PRO A 70 -7.80 -15.31 0.06
N ARG A 71 -6.55 -15.40 0.46
CA ARG A 71 -6.03 -14.87 1.74
C ARG A 71 -5.69 -13.40 1.62
N ALA A 72 -6.74 -12.58 1.42
CA ALA A 72 -6.59 -11.15 1.20
C ALA A 72 -5.88 -10.46 2.39
N GLN A 73 -4.86 -9.66 2.08
CA GLN A 73 -3.98 -9.01 3.05
C GLN A 73 -4.12 -7.50 2.96
N GLY A 74 -4.55 -6.86 4.05
CA GLY A 74 -4.45 -5.40 4.20
C GLY A 74 -3.05 -5.00 4.61
N LYS A 75 -2.65 -3.77 4.25
CA LYS A 75 -1.29 -3.24 4.50
C LYS A 75 -1.36 -1.81 5.02
N LEU A 76 -0.69 -1.54 6.14
CA LEU A 76 -0.37 -0.19 6.57
C LEU A 76 1.09 0.09 6.18
N VAL A 77 1.31 1.05 5.29
CA VAL A 77 2.60 1.34 4.65
C VAL A 77 3.12 2.69 5.06
N TRP A 78 4.42 2.83 5.30
CA TRP A 78 5.10 4.11 5.54
C TRP A 78 6.57 4.04 5.14
N ALA A 79 7.19 5.19 4.86
CA ALA A 79 8.63 5.30 4.64
C ALA A 79 9.33 5.74 5.92
N VAL A 80 10.45 5.08 6.27
CA VAL A 80 11.32 5.44 7.40
C VAL A 80 12.62 6.12 6.95
N ALA A 81 12.94 6.04 5.66
CA ALA A 81 13.99 6.79 4.99
C ALA A 81 13.59 7.06 3.54
N GLY A 82 13.96 8.25 3.02
CA GLY A 82 13.62 8.66 1.67
C GLY A 82 12.14 8.88 1.42
N ALA A 83 11.72 8.75 0.16
CA ALA A 83 10.36 9.02 -0.28
C ALA A 83 9.92 8.06 -1.39
N VAL A 84 8.63 7.70 -1.37
CA VAL A 84 7.98 6.88 -2.40
C VAL A 84 6.64 7.48 -2.80
N PHE A 85 6.23 7.27 -4.04
CA PHE A 85 4.84 7.42 -4.47
C PHE A 85 4.15 6.08 -4.27
N ASP A 86 3.26 6.00 -3.30
CA ASP A 86 2.55 4.79 -2.87
C ASP A 86 1.13 4.78 -3.45
N VAL A 87 0.69 3.64 -3.98
CA VAL A 87 -0.56 3.52 -4.77
C VAL A 87 -1.36 2.30 -4.35
N ALA A 88 -2.65 2.50 -4.12
CA ALA A 88 -3.67 1.47 -3.99
C ALA A 88 -4.60 1.47 -5.21
N VAL A 89 -4.95 0.30 -5.73
CA VAL A 89 -5.88 0.12 -6.85
C VAL A 89 -7.02 -0.80 -6.42
N ASP A 90 -8.26 -0.39 -6.65
CA ASP A 90 -9.41 -1.26 -6.42
C ASP A 90 -9.49 -2.34 -7.51
N VAL A 91 -9.20 -3.58 -7.14
CA VAL A 91 -9.26 -4.74 -8.03
C VAL A 91 -10.45 -5.67 -7.72
N ARG A 92 -11.40 -5.22 -6.91
CA ARG A 92 -12.59 -5.99 -6.50
C ARG A 92 -13.66 -5.98 -7.60
N ARG A 93 -13.93 -7.13 -8.21
CA ARG A 93 -14.98 -7.27 -9.23
C ARG A 93 -16.34 -6.85 -8.68
N GLY A 94 -17.04 -6.00 -9.40
CA GLY A 94 -18.35 -5.47 -9.01
C GLY A 94 -18.29 -4.26 -8.08
N SER A 95 -17.11 -3.78 -7.74
CA SER A 95 -16.96 -2.52 -7.02
C SER A 95 -17.31 -1.32 -7.90
N PRO A 96 -17.96 -0.28 -7.35
CA PRO A 96 -18.22 0.97 -8.08
C PRO A 96 -16.93 1.73 -8.44
N THR A 97 -15.82 1.41 -7.78
CA THR A 97 -14.49 2.01 -8.02
C THR A 97 -13.50 1.01 -8.64
N PHE A 98 -13.99 -0.10 -9.22
CA PHE A 98 -13.14 -1.08 -9.90
C PHE A 98 -12.23 -0.44 -10.94
N GLY A 99 -10.92 -0.70 -10.85
CA GLY A 99 -9.89 -0.13 -11.71
C GLY A 99 -9.47 1.30 -11.35
N ARG A 100 -10.14 1.97 -10.39
CA ARG A 100 -9.69 3.28 -9.89
C ARG A 100 -8.56 3.10 -8.88
N TRP A 101 -7.76 4.15 -8.74
CA TRP A 101 -6.61 4.17 -7.84
C TRP A 101 -6.62 5.41 -6.94
N ALA A 102 -5.92 5.31 -5.81
CA ALA A 102 -5.54 6.43 -4.96
C ALA A 102 -4.03 6.35 -4.71
N GLY A 103 -3.34 7.48 -4.73
CA GLY A 103 -1.90 7.54 -4.51
C GLY A 103 -1.47 8.75 -3.71
N ILE A 104 -0.36 8.60 -2.97
CA ILE A 104 0.19 9.65 -2.13
C ILE A 104 1.71 9.48 -2.00
N GLU A 105 2.41 10.58 -1.78
CA GLU A 105 3.79 10.52 -1.32
C GLU A 105 3.87 10.15 0.16
N LEU A 106 4.63 9.10 0.44
CA LEU A 106 5.05 8.69 1.78
C LEU A 106 6.55 8.96 1.91
N SER A 107 6.95 9.69 2.94
CA SER A 107 8.37 10.01 3.15
C SER A 107 8.75 10.04 4.63
N ALA A 108 10.06 9.91 4.89
CA ALA A 108 10.61 10.09 6.23
C ALA A 108 10.33 11.51 6.78
N ASP A 109 10.14 12.51 5.91
CA ASP A 109 9.89 13.89 6.30
C ASP A 109 8.43 14.16 6.63
N ASN A 110 7.48 13.57 5.87
CA ASN A 110 6.06 13.80 6.11
C ASN A 110 5.44 12.82 7.12
N HIS A 111 6.12 11.73 7.44
CA HIS A 111 5.70 10.66 8.37
C HIS A 111 4.33 10.04 8.06
N ARG A 112 3.76 10.31 6.88
CA ARG A 112 2.46 9.78 6.49
C ARG A 112 2.51 8.28 6.33
N GLN A 113 1.35 7.67 6.53
CA GLN A 113 1.13 6.25 6.30
C GLN A 113 -0.12 6.08 5.44
N MET A 114 -0.17 4.99 4.67
CA MET A 114 -1.34 4.64 3.88
C MET A 114 -1.87 3.28 4.32
N TRP A 115 -3.14 3.24 4.72
CA TRP A 115 -3.86 2.00 4.92
C TRP A 115 -4.52 1.57 3.63
N ILE A 116 -4.19 0.38 3.19
CA ILE A 116 -4.71 -0.30 2.00
C ILE A 116 -5.44 -1.55 2.48
N PRO A 117 -6.79 -1.57 2.45
CA PRO A 117 -7.54 -2.70 2.97
C PRO A 117 -7.40 -3.95 2.11
N PRO A 118 -7.81 -5.13 2.63
CA PRO A 118 -7.90 -6.35 1.82
C PRO A 118 -8.75 -6.14 0.57
N GLY A 119 -8.35 -6.76 -0.55
CA GLY A 119 -9.06 -6.66 -1.83
C GLY A 119 -8.58 -5.53 -2.74
N PHE A 120 -7.58 -4.76 -2.32
CA PHE A 120 -6.90 -3.78 -3.16
C PHE A 120 -5.51 -4.29 -3.58
N ALA A 121 -5.09 -3.94 -4.79
CA ALA A 121 -3.71 -4.10 -5.22
C ALA A 121 -2.87 -2.91 -4.73
N HIS A 122 -1.63 -3.17 -4.36
CA HIS A 122 -0.70 -2.20 -3.81
C HIS A 122 0.61 -2.20 -4.58
N GLY A 123 1.17 -1.02 -4.78
CA GLY A 123 2.51 -0.83 -5.31
C GLY A 123 3.06 0.55 -4.99
N PHE A 124 4.37 0.71 -5.17
CA PHE A 124 5.01 2.01 -4.98
C PHE A 124 6.18 2.22 -5.95
N CYS A 125 6.51 3.49 -6.20
CA CYS A 125 7.69 3.92 -6.93
C CYS A 125 8.59 4.78 -6.05
N VAL A 126 9.91 4.51 -6.05
CA VAL A 126 10.89 5.25 -5.25
C VAL A 126 11.23 6.59 -5.91
N LEU A 127 11.06 7.69 -5.17
CA LEU A 127 11.29 9.06 -5.60
C LEU A 127 12.69 9.57 -5.23
N SER A 128 13.17 9.24 -4.05
CA SER A 128 14.49 9.63 -3.51
C SER A 128 15.59 8.73 -4.08
N GLU A 129 16.86 9.02 -3.78
CA GLU A 129 18.00 8.18 -4.18
C GLU A 129 17.84 6.73 -3.69
N THR A 130 17.41 6.57 -2.44
CA THR A 130 16.98 5.31 -1.84
C THR A 130 15.76 5.56 -0.96
N ALA A 131 14.93 4.54 -0.77
CA ALA A 131 13.86 4.57 0.22
C ALA A 131 13.78 3.28 1.01
N ASP A 132 13.53 3.41 2.32
CA ASP A 132 13.20 2.32 3.22
C ASP A 132 11.71 2.37 3.55
N CYS A 133 10.97 1.35 3.11
CA CYS A 133 9.55 1.21 3.38
C CYS A 133 9.31 0.10 4.39
N MET A 134 8.48 0.40 5.38
CA MET A 134 7.92 -0.54 6.33
C MET A 134 6.46 -0.77 5.99
N TYR A 135 5.97 -1.99 6.18
CA TYR A 135 4.54 -2.27 6.07
C TYR A 135 4.09 -3.37 7.01
N ALA A 136 3.02 -3.06 7.72
CA ALA A 136 2.35 -3.94 8.66
C ALA A 136 1.17 -4.61 7.98
N CYS A 137 1.12 -5.94 8.01
CA CYS A 137 0.16 -6.76 7.27
C CYS A 137 -0.90 -7.36 8.18
N SER A 138 -2.14 -7.42 7.71
CA SER A 138 -3.28 -7.96 8.44
C SER A 138 -3.41 -9.49 8.37
N ASP A 139 -2.71 -10.15 7.45
CA ASP A 139 -2.54 -11.61 7.34
C ASP A 139 -1.12 -11.93 6.91
N TYR A 140 -0.72 -13.19 7.04
CA TYR A 140 0.58 -13.69 6.61
C TYR A 140 0.71 -13.70 5.09
N TYR A 141 1.95 -13.51 4.62
CA TYR A 141 2.27 -13.72 3.22
C TYR A 141 2.06 -15.19 2.84
N ALA A 142 1.33 -15.39 1.76
CA ALA A 142 0.99 -16.69 1.19
C ALA A 142 1.34 -16.67 -0.31
N PRO A 143 2.52 -17.19 -0.70
CA PRO A 143 2.98 -17.15 -2.09
C PRO A 143 2.00 -17.75 -3.10
N GLU A 144 1.26 -18.78 -2.68
CA GLU A 144 0.25 -19.47 -3.48
C GLU A 144 -1.03 -18.64 -3.71
N CYS A 145 -1.22 -17.58 -2.90
CA CYS A 145 -2.34 -16.64 -3.00
C CYS A 145 -1.93 -15.30 -3.62
N GLU A 146 -0.66 -15.14 -4.00
CA GLU A 146 -0.15 -13.89 -4.50
C GLU A 146 -0.49 -13.69 -5.98
N HIS A 147 -1.06 -12.54 -6.29
CA HIS A 147 -1.40 -12.08 -7.63
C HIS A 147 -0.84 -10.68 -7.88
N ALA A 148 -0.76 -10.33 -9.16
CA ALA A 148 -0.34 -9.00 -9.59
C ALA A 148 -1.15 -8.55 -10.81
N ILE A 149 -1.24 -7.24 -11.01
CA ILE A 149 -1.64 -6.61 -12.28
C ILE A 149 -0.50 -5.71 -12.78
N ALA A 150 -0.49 -5.49 -14.08
CA ALA A 150 0.55 -4.69 -14.74
C ALA A 150 0.59 -3.26 -14.15
N TRP A 151 1.78 -2.80 -13.80
CA TRP A 151 2.00 -1.46 -13.26
C TRP A 151 1.57 -0.36 -14.23
N ASN A 152 1.71 -0.59 -15.55
CA ASN A 152 1.37 0.31 -16.65
C ASN A 152 0.05 -0.05 -17.33
N ASP A 153 -0.87 -0.66 -16.61
CA ASP A 153 -2.18 -1.01 -17.13
C ASP A 153 -2.91 0.24 -17.66
N PRO A 154 -3.32 0.27 -18.94
CA PRO A 154 -3.94 1.45 -19.53
C PRO A 154 -5.36 1.72 -19.01
N GLN A 155 -6.05 0.73 -18.44
CA GLN A 155 -7.35 0.92 -17.81
C GLN A 155 -7.21 1.58 -16.43
N VAL A 156 -6.18 1.20 -15.67
CA VAL A 156 -5.87 1.78 -14.36
C VAL A 156 -5.21 3.14 -14.51
N ALA A 157 -4.28 3.27 -15.45
CA ALA A 157 -3.62 4.52 -15.87
C ALA A 157 -3.00 5.32 -14.69
N VAL A 158 -2.26 4.65 -13.80
CA VAL A 158 -1.53 5.34 -12.73
C VAL A 158 -0.44 6.22 -13.36
N PRO A 159 -0.39 7.54 -13.05
CA PRO A 159 0.65 8.43 -13.56
C PRO A 159 1.94 8.28 -12.74
N TRP A 160 2.62 7.17 -12.91
CA TRP A 160 3.87 6.91 -12.20
C TRP A 160 4.92 7.99 -12.50
N PRO A 161 5.68 8.44 -11.51
CA PRO A 161 6.71 9.49 -11.68
C PRO A 161 8.01 8.92 -12.28
N VAL A 162 7.89 7.94 -13.18
CA VAL A 162 9.00 7.25 -13.84
C VAL A 162 8.50 6.68 -15.17
N GLU A 163 9.26 6.88 -16.24
CA GLU A 163 8.94 6.33 -17.58
C GLU A 163 9.44 4.88 -17.71
N GLU A 164 10.66 4.61 -17.24
CA GLU A 164 11.32 3.30 -17.30
C GLU A 164 11.68 2.83 -15.89
N PRO A 165 10.75 2.16 -15.16
CA PRO A 165 11.02 1.71 -13.82
C PRO A 165 11.95 0.51 -13.76
N ILE A 166 12.69 0.39 -12.67
CA ILE A 166 13.41 -0.84 -12.30
C ILE A 166 12.39 -1.81 -11.73
N LEU A 167 12.13 -2.90 -12.45
CA LEU A 167 11.14 -3.92 -12.11
C LEU A 167 11.79 -5.26 -11.76
N SER A 168 11.11 -6.03 -10.93
CA SER A 168 11.38 -7.47 -10.83
C SER A 168 10.91 -8.20 -12.10
N ALA A 169 11.48 -9.38 -12.39
CA ALA A 169 11.03 -10.19 -13.50
C ALA A 169 9.55 -10.63 -13.38
N LYS A 170 9.00 -10.68 -12.17
CA LYS A 170 7.60 -10.95 -11.89
C LYS A 170 6.73 -9.75 -12.26
N ASP A 171 7.08 -8.56 -11.80
CA ASP A 171 6.31 -7.33 -12.04
C ASP A 171 6.29 -6.96 -13.54
N ALA A 172 7.41 -7.18 -14.23
CA ALA A 172 7.50 -6.97 -15.68
C ALA A 172 6.58 -7.88 -16.51
N ARG A 173 6.14 -9.01 -15.96
CA ARG A 173 5.28 -10.00 -16.63
C ARG A 173 3.85 -10.05 -16.09
N ALA A 174 3.51 -9.15 -15.18
CA ALA A 174 2.17 -9.11 -14.59
C ALA A 174 1.10 -8.88 -15.69
N PRO A 175 -0.05 -9.58 -15.66
CA PRO A 175 -1.11 -9.43 -16.63
C PRO A 175 -1.81 -8.07 -16.48
N ARG A 176 -2.51 -7.63 -17.52
CA ARG A 176 -3.44 -6.50 -17.41
C ARG A 176 -4.60 -6.84 -16.47
N LEU A 177 -5.24 -5.82 -15.91
CA LEU A 177 -6.41 -5.98 -15.04
C LEU A 177 -7.53 -6.78 -15.73
N SER A 178 -7.77 -6.53 -17.04
CA SER A 178 -8.74 -7.26 -17.84
C SER A 178 -8.43 -8.75 -17.98
N ASP A 179 -7.16 -9.12 -17.94
CA ASP A 179 -6.65 -10.46 -18.20
C ASP A 179 -6.27 -11.21 -16.91
N ALA A 180 -6.43 -10.55 -15.75
CA ALA A 180 -6.09 -11.12 -14.46
C ALA A 180 -6.95 -12.38 -14.17
N PRO A 181 -6.32 -13.55 -13.95
CA PRO A 181 -7.05 -14.82 -13.82
C PRO A 181 -7.87 -14.89 -12.53
N VAL A 182 -7.41 -14.22 -11.50
CA VAL A 182 -8.05 -14.16 -10.18
C VAL A 182 -8.18 -12.71 -9.75
N LEU A 183 -9.36 -12.31 -9.31
CA LEU A 183 -9.64 -11.01 -8.71
C LEU A 183 -10.59 -11.17 -7.53
N PRO A 184 -10.41 -10.42 -6.43
CA PRO A 184 -11.36 -10.45 -5.33
C PRO A 184 -12.74 -9.98 -5.76
N SER A 185 -13.77 -10.42 -5.03
CA SER A 185 -15.14 -9.96 -5.25
C SER A 185 -15.48 -8.83 -4.27
N PHE A 186 -16.15 -7.81 -4.77
CA PHE A 186 -16.72 -6.77 -3.92
C PHE A 186 -17.88 -7.35 -3.10
N ARG A 187 -17.80 -7.22 -1.77
CA ARG A 187 -18.88 -7.56 -0.84
C ARG A 187 -19.38 -6.26 -0.21
N ARG A 188 -20.67 -6.01 -0.32
CA ARG A 188 -21.34 -4.91 0.38
C ARG A 188 -21.45 -5.18 1.87
#